data_5d75629f081239bd2c30455b425d70ec
#
_entry.id   5d75629f081239bd2c30455b425d70ec
#
_cell.length_a   1.000
_cell.length_b   1.000
_cell.length_c   1.000
_cell.angle_alpha   90.00
_cell.angle_beta   90.00
_cell.angle_gamma   90.00
#
_symmetry.space_group_name_H-M   'P 1'
#
loop_
_entity.id
_entity.type
_entity.pdbx_description
1 polymer ?
#
loop_
_entity_poly.entity_id
_entity_poly.type
_entity_poly.pdbx_seq_one_letter_code
_entity_poly.pdbx_strand_id
1 'polypeptide(L)'
;LEVMSESNYKQMVRRGKINRARRGGNGRQALIVFDSLPGKYRSAVRERKPDISTMPLQEWLRANYTPDAEARSYFSAFRFDNGSALPAEKINEYTVNASVIKAVLRLMASANALRRVGQISWEAMAGTVAYFKREFGHTLPESMLRFRKKVAQFKREGCVSLISGKFQNQNSRKVNYRIERLILSLDSLPERPFNT
;
A
#
# COMPACT_ATOMS: atom_id res chain seq x y z
N LEU A 1 -1.08 7.90 -34.20
CA LEU A 1 -0.40 6.61 -34.28
C LEU A 1 -1.27 5.65 -35.10
N GLU A 2 -1.08 5.60 -36.42
CA GLU A 2 -1.75 4.59 -37.23
C GLU A 2 -1.02 3.24 -37.11
N VAL A 3 -1.34 2.51 -36.07
CA VAL A 3 -0.88 1.11 -35.86
C VAL A 3 -1.89 0.12 -36.41
N MET A 4 -3.13 0.59 -36.68
CA MET A 4 -4.25 -0.22 -37.06
C MET A 4 -5.23 0.63 -37.91
N SER A 5 -5.81 0.06 -38.97
CA SER A 5 -6.88 0.74 -39.70
C SER A 5 -8.12 0.93 -38.85
N GLU A 6 -8.88 1.99 -39.10
CA GLU A 6 -10.10 2.30 -38.36
C GLU A 6 -11.14 1.19 -38.45
N SER A 7 -11.27 0.56 -39.64
CA SER A 7 -12.16 -0.58 -39.86
C SER A 7 -11.82 -1.76 -38.96
N ASN A 8 -10.53 -2.13 -38.89
CA ASN A 8 -10.05 -3.22 -38.05
C ASN A 8 -10.23 -2.91 -36.55
N TYR A 9 -9.99 -1.66 -36.16
CA TYR A 9 -10.26 -1.20 -34.79
C TYR A 9 -11.75 -1.38 -34.42
N LYS A 10 -12.65 -0.88 -35.25
CA LYS A 10 -14.10 -1.02 -35.03
C LYS A 10 -14.53 -2.49 -34.91
N GLN A 11 -13.99 -3.37 -35.78
CA GLN A 11 -14.28 -4.79 -35.75
C GLN A 11 -13.76 -5.46 -34.46
N MET A 12 -12.56 -5.14 -34.02
CA MET A 12 -11.97 -5.72 -32.80
C MET A 12 -12.70 -5.27 -31.53
N VAL A 13 -13.13 -4.01 -31.49
CA VAL A 13 -13.96 -3.50 -30.39
C VAL A 13 -15.32 -4.20 -30.37
N ARG A 14 -15.97 -4.37 -31.54
CA ARG A 14 -17.26 -5.07 -31.67
C ARG A 14 -17.15 -6.52 -31.20
N ARG A 15 -16.03 -7.19 -31.48
CA ARG A 15 -15.76 -8.57 -31.08
C ARG A 15 -15.25 -8.71 -29.63
N GLY A 16 -15.18 -7.63 -28.86
CA GLY A 16 -14.67 -7.64 -27.50
C GLY A 16 -13.18 -7.97 -27.36
N LYS A 17 -12.40 -7.94 -28.46
CA LYS A 17 -10.95 -8.23 -28.47
C LYS A 17 -10.10 -7.04 -28.01
N ILE A 18 -10.66 -5.85 -27.95
CA ILE A 18 -10.00 -4.62 -27.50
C ILE A 18 -10.91 -3.93 -26.49
N ASN A 19 -10.37 -3.64 -25.32
CA ASN A 19 -11.07 -2.90 -24.27
C ASN A 19 -10.77 -1.40 -24.39
N ARG A 20 -11.82 -0.59 -24.29
CA ARG A 20 -11.73 0.87 -24.27
C ARG A 20 -11.84 1.38 -22.83
N ALA A 21 -10.85 2.13 -22.39
CA ALA A 21 -10.93 2.89 -21.13
C ALA A 21 -11.87 4.10 -21.28
N ARG A 22 -11.95 4.67 -22.51
CA ARG A 22 -12.87 5.77 -22.83
C ARG A 22 -13.31 5.67 -24.29
N ARG A 23 -14.60 5.87 -24.57
CA ARG A 23 -15.12 6.02 -25.94
C ARG A 23 -14.65 7.34 -26.57
N GLY A 24 -14.30 7.33 -27.85
CA GLY A 24 -14.09 8.55 -28.63
C GLY A 24 -15.42 9.18 -29.01
N GLY A 25 -15.42 10.45 -29.37
CA GLY A 25 -16.58 11.24 -29.84
C GLY A 25 -16.47 12.68 -29.37
N ASN A 26 -17.21 13.59 -30.00
CA ASN A 26 -17.22 15.04 -29.70
C ASN A 26 -15.80 15.65 -29.61
N GLY A 27 -14.95 15.38 -30.60
CA GLY A 27 -13.57 15.87 -30.66
C GLY A 27 -12.59 15.16 -29.70
N ARG A 28 -13.04 14.19 -28.94
CA ARG A 28 -12.18 13.43 -28.03
C ARG A 28 -11.74 12.11 -28.65
N GLN A 29 -10.46 11.78 -28.51
CA GLN A 29 -9.92 10.50 -28.94
C GLN A 29 -10.34 9.36 -28.01
N ALA A 30 -10.57 8.15 -28.59
CA ALA A 30 -10.78 6.95 -27.80
C ALA A 30 -9.48 6.58 -27.06
N LEU A 31 -9.60 6.16 -25.79
CA LEU A 31 -8.50 5.58 -25.04
C LEU A 31 -8.66 4.07 -25.01
N ILE A 32 -7.63 3.36 -25.43
CA ILE A 32 -7.57 1.90 -25.48
C ILE A 32 -6.70 1.40 -24.35
N VAL A 33 -7.14 0.33 -23.70
CA VAL A 33 -6.32 -0.39 -22.71
C VAL A 33 -5.22 -1.12 -23.47
N PHE A 34 -3.97 -0.73 -23.26
CA PHE A 34 -2.81 -1.24 -24.02
C PHE A 34 -2.70 -2.77 -23.96
N ASP A 35 -2.92 -3.37 -22.76
CA ASP A 35 -2.81 -4.81 -22.57
C ASP A 35 -3.92 -5.62 -23.28
N SER A 36 -5.03 -4.96 -23.65
CA SER A 36 -6.08 -5.59 -24.45
C SER A 36 -5.74 -5.66 -25.94
N LEU A 37 -4.67 -4.97 -26.38
CA LEU A 37 -4.25 -5.02 -27.77
C LEU A 37 -3.64 -6.39 -28.10
N PRO A 38 -3.99 -6.99 -29.27
CA PRO A 38 -3.28 -8.17 -29.77
C PRO A 38 -1.77 -7.93 -29.88
N GLY A 39 -0.95 -8.98 -29.66
CA GLY A 39 0.51 -8.90 -29.56
C GLY A 39 1.18 -8.08 -30.67
N LYS A 40 0.79 -8.29 -31.95
CA LYS A 40 1.34 -7.55 -33.09
C LYS A 40 1.15 -6.04 -33.00
N TYR A 41 0.03 -5.58 -32.46
CA TYR A 41 -0.23 -4.14 -32.29
C TYR A 41 0.46 -3.58 -31.06
N ARG A 42 0.62 -4.38 -30.00
CA ARG A 42 1.43 -4.00 -28.84
C ARG A 42 2.89 -3.77 -29.22
N SER A 43 3.48 -4.69 -30.02
CA SER A 43 4.85 -4.54 -30.52
C SER A 43 4.99 -3.28 -31.38
N ALA A 44 4.09 -3.07 -32.34
CA ALA A 44 4.15 -1.88 -33.19
C ALA A 44 3.95 -0.55 -32.42
N VAL A 45 3.15 -0.55 -31.34
CA VAL A 45 3.03 0.63 -30.46
C VAL A 45 4.32 0.86 -29.67
N ARG A 46 4.95 -0.21 -29.17
CA ARG A 46 6.22 -0.13 -28.44
C ARG A 46 7.37 0.40 -29.32
N GLU A 47 7.46 -0.06 -30.56
CA GLU A 47 8.45 0.42 -31.53
C GLU A 47 8.31 1.92 -31.83
N ARG A 48 7.06 2.39 -31.98
CA ARG A 48 6.77 3.80 -32.30
C ARG A 48 6.79 4.73 -31.09
N LYS A 49 6.60 4.18 -29.90
CA LYS A 49 6.65 4.89 -28.61
C LYS A 49 7.37 4.05 -27.56
N PRO A 50 8.70 4.04 -27.56
CA PRO A 50 9.50 3.31 -26.58
C PRO A 50 9.23 3.76 -25.15
N ASP A 51 8.72 4.98 -24.94
CA ASP A 51 8.28 5.48 -23.61
C ASP A 51 7.06 4.74 -23.04
N ILE A 52 6.37 3.91 -23.84
CA ILE A 52 5.33 2.97 -23.37
C ILE A 52 5.97 1.60 -23.04
N SER A 53 7.19 1.58 -22.59
CA SER A 53 7.78 0.42 -21.94
C SER A 53 7.01 0.20 -20.64
N THR A 54 6.08 -0.77 -20.65
CA THR A 54 5.40 -1.21 -19.43
C THR A 54 6.42 -1.90 -18.55
N MET A 55 6.85 -1.21 -17.52
CA MET A 55 7.66 -1.79 -16.46
C MET A 55 6.77 -2.71 -15.62
N PRO A 56 7.12 -3.96 -15.37
CA PRO A 56 6.37 -4.81 -14.45
C PRO A 56 6.19 -4.14 -13.08
N LEU A 57 5.01 -4.27 -12.48
CA LEU A 57 4.71 -3.68 -11.18
C LEU A 57 5.75 -4.07 -10.11
N GLN A 58 6.22 -5.32 -10.14
CA GLN A 58 7.28 -5.82 -9.26
C GLN A 58 8.58 -5.04 -9.43
N GLU A 59 9.01 -4.84 -10.67
CA GLU A 59 10.24 -4.09 -10.98
C GLU A 59 10.11 -2.62 -10.54
N TRP A 60 8.95 -2.01 -10.79
CA TRP A 60 8.68 -0.65 -10.34
C TRP A 60 8.75 -0.52 -8.82
N LEU A 61 8.08 -1.41 -8.08
CA LEU A 61 8.07 -1.39 -6.62
C LEU A 61 9.49 -1.59 -6.06
N ARG A 62 10.27 -2.52 -6.62
CA ARG A 62 11.66 -2.74 -6.20
C ARG A 62 12.52 -1.49 -6.43
N ALA A 63 12.42 -0.86 -7.59
CA ALA A 63 13.19 0.33 -7.94
C ALA A 63 12.79 1.58 -7.11
N ASN A 64 11.54 1.63 -6.62
CA ASN A 64 11.02 2.77 -5.88
C ASN A 64 10.82 2.51 -4.38
N TYR A 65 11.21 1.34 -3.90
CA TYR A 65 11.27 1.07 -2.47
C TYR A 65 12.47 1.81 -1.87
N THR A 66 12.19 2.63 -0.86
CA THR A 66 13.21 3.31 -0.07
C THR A 66 12.82 3.24 1.41
N PRO A 67 13.75 2.87 2.29
CA PRO A 67 13.50 2.91 3.72
C PRO A 67 13.07 4.32 4.16
N ASP A 68 11.99 4.38 4.93
CA ASP A 68 11.38 5.65 5.36
C ASP A 68 12.00 6.13 6.66
N ALA A 69 12.93 7.09 6.58
CA ALA A 69 13.61 7.67 7.74
C ALA A 69 12.65 8.44 8.67
N GLU A 70 11.64 9.11 8.12
CA GLU A 70 10.63 9.83 8.92
C GLU A 70 9.78 8.86 9.73
N ALA A 71 9.32 7.76 9.12
CA ALA A 71 8.60 6.72 9.82
C ALA A 71 9.47 6.07 10.91
N ARG A 72 10.75 5.83 10.63
CA ARG A 72 11.68 5.30 11.63
C ARG A 72 11.82 6.25 12.82
N SER A 73 12.01 7.53 12.58
CA SER A 73 12.09 8.55 13.63
C SER A 73 10.80 8.59 14.45
N TYR A 74 9.65 8.55 13.78
CA TYR A 74 8.34 8.51 14.44
C TYR A 74 8.22 7.31 15.38
N PHE A 75 8.51 6.08 14.90
CA PHE A 75 8.40 4.88 15.74
C PHE A 75 9.43 4.83 16.86
N SER A 76 10.62 5.39 16.67
CA SER A 76 11.64 5.50 17.72
C SER A 76 11.24 6.46 18.83
N ALA A 77 10.55 7.54 18.48
CA ALA A 77 10.05 8.53 19.42
C ALA A 77 8.72 8.12 20.08
N PHE A 78 8.01 7.15 19.52
CA PHE A 78 6.68 6.73 20.00
C PHE A 78 6.76 6.19 21.43
N ARG A 79 5.81 6.61 22.26
CA ARG A 79 5.63 6.13 23.63
C ARG A 79 4.17 5.74 23.85
N PHE A 80 3.98 4.62 24.52
CA PHE A 80 2.67 4.21 25.00
C PHE A 80 2.23 5.03 26.22
N ASP A 81 0.96 4.94 26.60
CA ASP A 81 0.41 5.66 27.75
C ASP A 81 1.15 5.36 29.06
N ASN A 82 1.75 4.18 29.17
CA ASN A 82 2.58 3.76 30.29
C ASN A 82 4.03 4.26 30.21
N GLY A 83 4.37 5.08 29.21
CA GLY A 83 5.72 5.61 28.97
C GLY A 83 6.68 4.64 28.29
N SER A 84 6.29 3.37 28.04
CA SER A 84 7.17 2.40 27.38
C SER A 84 7.38 2.71 25.89
N ALA A 85 8.58 2.43 25.39
CA ALA A 85 8.94 2.57 24.00
C ALA A 85 8.57 1.32 23.19
N LEU A 86 8.52 1.46 21.87
CA LEU A 86 8.46 0.31 20.96
C LEU A 86 9.80 -0.45 20.99
N PRO A 87 9.79 -1.80 21.03
CA PRO A 87 11.00 -2.60 20.86
C PRO A 87 11.63 -2.36 19.47
N ALA A 88 12.95 -2.51 19.37
CA ALA A 88 13.70 -2.29 18.13
C ALA A 88 13.16 -3.12 16.95
N GLU A 89 12.75 -4.38 17.19
CA GLU A 89 12.14 -5.24 16.18
C GLU A 89 10.84 -4.65 15.63
N LYS A 90 9.99 -4.09 16.51
CA LYS A 90 8.73 -3.45 16.08
C LYS A 90 8.95 -2.12 15.37
N ILE A 91 9.96 -1.35 15.77
CA ILE A 91 10.38 -0.14 15.06
C ILE A 91 10.78 -0.52 13.63
N ASN A 92 11.61 -1.54 13.45
CA ASN A 92 12.02 -2.02 12.13
C ASN A 92 10.84 -2.54 11.31
N GLU A 93 10.00 -3.41 11.87
CA GLU A 93 8.81 -3.95 11.22
C GLU A 93 7.87 -2.85 10.72
N TYR A 94 7.52 -1.91 11.59
CA TYR A 94 6.59 -0.83 11.22
C TYR A 94 7.22 0.17 10.24
N THR A 95 8.52 0.41 10.32
CA THR A 95 9.24 1.23 9.33
C THR A 95 9.18 0.60 7.95
N VAL A 96 9.45 -0.71 7.84
CA VAL A 96 9.35 -1.43 6.57
C VAL A 96 7.92 -1.40 6.03
N ASN A 97 6.92 -1.63 6.88
CA ASN A 97 5.51 -1.56 6.50
C ASN A 97 5.14 -0.16 5.96
N ALA A 98 5.58 0.91 6.62
CA ALA A 98 5.37 2.29 6.17
C ALA A 98 6.04 2.54 4.82
N SER A 99 7.28 2.08 4.64
CA SER A 99 8.06 2.22 3.40
C SER A 99 7.36 1.58 2.21
N VAL A 100 6.84 0.35 2.38
CA VAL A 100 6.08 -0.35 1.34
C VAL A 100 4.78 0.40 1.01
N ILE A 101 4.01 0.82 2.02
CA ILE A 101 2.77 1.58 1.78
C ILE A 101 3.06 2.92 1.11
N LYS A 102 4.09 3.64 1.51
CA LYS A 102 4.48 4.91 0.86
C LYS A 102 4.90 4.69 -0.60
N ALA A 103 5.59 3.58 -0.94
CA ALA A 103 5.88 3.22 -2.33
C ALA A 103 4.59 3.01 -3.13
N VAL A 104 3.63 2.26 -2.59
CA VAL A 104 2.30 2.06 -3.21
C VAL A 104 1.56 3.39 -3.39
N LEU A 105 1.56 4.25 -2.39
CA LEU A 105 0.91 5.57 -2.47
C LEU A 105 1.57 6.48 -3.52
N ARG A 106 2.90 6.47 -3.63
CA ARG A 106 3.64 7.18 -4.69
C ARG A 106 3.25 6.69 -6.08
N LEU A 107 3.14 5.38 -6.27
CA LEU A 107 2.67 4.81 -7.53
C LEU A 107 1.28 5.32 -7.88
N MET A 108 0.35 5.25 -6.92
CA MET A 108 -1.04 5.67 -7.14
C MET A 108 -1.19 7.17 -7.38
N ALA A 109 -0.33 8.00 -6.81
CA ALA A 109 -0.34 9.44 -6.97
C ALA A 109 0.30 9.91 -8.28
N SER A 110 1.16 9.10 -8.89
CA SER A 110 1.92 9.49 -10.08
C SER A 110 1.26 8.98 -11.37
N ALA A 111 0.67 9.90 -12.14
CA ALA A 111 0.14 9.58 -13.45
C ALA A 111 1.20 8.99 -14.41
N ASN A 112 2.46 9.42 -14.30
CA ASN A 112 3.56 8.89 -15.10
C ASN A 112 3.94 7.46 -14.68
N ALA A 113 3.98 7.18 -13.38
CA ALA A 113 4.22 5.83 -12.87
C ALA A 113 3.10 4.87 -13.32
N LEU A 114 1.83 5.29 -13.22
CA LEU A 114 0.70 4.51 -13.68
C LEU A 114 0.72 4.27 -15.20
N ARG A 115 1.20 5.23 -16.00
CA ARG A 115 1.41 5.02 -17.45
C ARG A 115 2.49 3.99 -17.73
N ARG A 116 3.56 3.96 -16.94
CA ARG A 116 4.69 3.01 -17.09
C ARG A 116 4.31 1.60 -16.68
N VAL A 117 3.59 1.45 -15.59
CA VAL A 117 3.21 0.14 -15.03
C VAL A 117 1.92 -0.40 -15.67
N GLY A 118 1.09 0.49 -16.25
CA GLY A 118 -0.20 0.14 -16.82
C GLY A 118 -1.35 0.23 -15.81
N GLN A 119 -2.51 -0.28 -16.20
CA GLN A 119 -3.68 -0.29 -15.32
C GLN A 119 -3.48 -1.35 -14.22
N ILE A 120 -3.47 -0.91 -12.97
CA ILE A 120 -3.20 -1.77 -11.82
C ILE A 120 -4.50 -2.00 -11.05
N SER A 121 -4.84 -3.27 -10.85
CA SER A 121 -5.89 -3.66 -9.90
C SER A 121 -5.34 -3.74 -8.48
N TRP A 122 -6.21 -3.58 -7.48
CA TRP A 122 -5.83 -3.81 -6.09
C TRP A 122 -5.38 -5.25 -5.82
N GLU A 123 -5.90 -6.20 -6.58
CA GLU A 123 -5.50 -7.60 -6.50
C GLU A 123 -4.05 -7.79 -6.97
N ALA A 124 -3.69 -7.23 -8.13
CA ALA A 124 -2.31 -7.24 -8.62
C ALA A 124 -1.35 -6.54 -7.66
N MET A 125 -1.77 -5.42 -7.07
CA MET A 125 -0.99 -4.68 -6.08
C MET A 125 -0.75 -5.52 -4.83
N ALA A 126 -1.80 -6.10 -4.24
CA ALA A 126 -1.69 -6.93 -3.05
C ALA A 126 -0.83 -8.19 -3.30
N GLY A 127 -1.02 -8.85 -4.45
CA GLY A 127 -0.21 -10.00 -4.84
C GLY A 127 1.26 -9.64 -5.01
N THR A 128 1.57 -8.49 -5.62
CA THR A 128 2.95 -8.03 -5.76
C THR A 128 3.58 -7.67 -4.41
N VAL A 129 2.86 -7.00 -3.53
CA VAL A 129 3.34 -6.70 -2.18
C VAL A 129 3.57 -8.00 -1.40
N ALA A 130 2.64 -8.96 -1.45
CA ALA A 130 2.81 -10.27 -0.82
C ALA A 130 4.06 -11.02 -1.32
N TYR A 131 4.36 -10.93 -2.62
CA TYR A 131 5.59 -11.49 -3.20
C TYR A 131 6.86 -10.93 -2.53
N PHE A 132 6.88 -9.64 -2.22
CA PHE A 132 8.02 -8.97 -1.57
C PHE A 132 8.12 -9.17 -0.06
N LYS A 133 7.21 -9.91 0.55
CA LYS A 133 7.22 -10.15 2.00
C LYS A 133 8.55 -10.72 2.50
N ARG A 134 9.14 -11.67 1.76
CA ARG A 134 10.44 -12.26 2.12
C ARG A 134 11.61 -11.32 1.87
N GLU A 135 11.55 -10.52 0.79
CA GLU A 135 12.63 -9.63 0.39
C GLU A 135 12.71 -8.40 1.31
N PHE A 136 11.58 -7.77 1.62
CA PHE A 136 11.53 -6.56 2.44
C PHE A 136 11.26 -6.82 3.92
N GLY A 137 10.80 -8.01 4.29
CA GLY A 137 10.50 -8.35 5.69
C GLY A 137 9.26 -7.65 6.25
N HIS A 138 8.31 -7.24 5.40
CA HIS A 138 7.07 -6.58 5.84
C HIS A 138 6.05 -7.59 6.38
N THR A 139 5.14 -7.11 7.24
CA THR A 139 4.05 -7.90 7.82
C THR A 139 2.67 -7.45 7.35
N LEU A 140 2.60 -6.72 6.23
CA LEU A 140 1.36 -6.23 5.65
C LEU A 140 0.43 -7.39 5.24
N PRO A 141 -0.91 -7.19 5.28
CA PRO A 141 -1.86 -8.21 4.86
C PRO A 141 -1.71 -8.63 3.40
N GLU A 142 -1.80 -9.92 3.12
CA GLU A 142 -1.73 -10.48 1.76
C GLU A 142 -3.09 -10.39 1.04
N SER A 143 -4.19 -10.42 1.79
CA SER A 143 -5.54 -10.30 1.23
C SER A 143 -5.78 -8.89 0.66
N MET A 144 -6.26 -8.81 -0.58
CA MET A 144 -6.55 -7.57 -1.30
C MET A 144 -7.41 -6.59 -0.48
N LEU A 145 -8.51 -7.08 0.11
CA LEU A 145 -9.43 -6.24 0.88
C LEU A 145 -8.77 -5.68 2.15
N ARG A 146 -8.03 -6.52 2.88
CA ARG A 146 -7.32 -6.10 4.10
C ARG A 146 -6.16 -5.15 3.77
N PHE A 147 -5.43 -5.43 2.69
CA PHE A 147 -4.34 -4.56 2.24
C PHE A 147 -4.86 -3.18 1.83
N ARG A 148 -5.90 -3.12 0.98
CA ARG A 148 -6.55 -1.87 0.58
C ARG A 148 -7.04 -1.06 1.79
N LYS A 149 -7.69 -1.74 2.76
CA LYS A 149 -8.13 -1.11 4.02
C LYS A 149 -6.95 -0.54 4.81
N LYS A 150 -5.84 -1.29 4.90
CA LYS A 150 -4.63 -0.84 5.61
C LYS A 150 -3.97 0.37 4.93
N VAL A 151 -3.87 0.38 3.59
CA VAL A 151 -3.36 1.54 2.84
C VAL A 151 -4.26 2.77 3.03
N ALA A 152 -5.58 2.61 2.98
CA ALA A 152 -6.53 3.70 3.22
C ALA A 152 -6.43 4.23 4.66
N GLN A 153 -6.29 3.35 5.64
CA GLN A 153 -6.09 3.71 7.04
C GLN A 153 -4.77 4.49 7.22
N PHE A 154 -3.68 4.00 6.64
CA PHE A 154 -2.39 4.70 6.69
C PHE A 154 -2.45 6.08 6.04
N LYS A 155 -3.15 6.23 4.91
CA LYS A 155 -3.34 7.53 4.26
C LYS A 155 -4.07 8.53 5.16
N ARG A 156 -4.99 8.08 6.00
CA ARG A 156 -5.79 8.92 6.91
C ARG A 156 -5.07 9.21 8.22
N GLU A 157 -4.47 8.20 8.82
CA GLU A 157 -3.97 8.23 10.21
C GLU A 157 -2.43 8.25 10.28
N GLY A 158 -1.73 8.02 9.16
CA GLY A 158 -0.27 7.97 9.14
C GLY A 158 0.32 6.76 9.88
N CYS A 159 1.52 6.94 10.42
CA CYS A 159 2.31 5.88 11.05
C CYS A 159 1.61 5.20 12.24
N VAL A 160 0.81 5.93 13.01
CA VAL A 160 0.09 5.37 14.16
C VAL A 160 -0.80 4.18 13.78
N SER A 161 -1.35 4.19 12.57
CA SER A 161 -2.20 3.12 12.06
C SER A 161 -1.50 1.76 11.92
N LEU A 162 -0.16 1.74 11.90
CA LEU A 162 0.64 0.52 11.79
C LEU A 162 0.93 -0.13 13.14
N ILE A 163 0.82 0.65 14.23
CA ILE A 163 1.02 0.14 15.59
C ILE A 163 -0.16 -0.76 15.93
N SER A 164 0.12 -2.02 16.27
CA SER A 164 -0.92 -2.96 16.64
C SER A 164 -1.56 -2.56 17.98
N GLY A 165 -2.88 -2.35 18.00
CA GLY A 165 -3.60 -2.13 19.25
C GLY A 165 -3.63 -3.34 20.19
N LYS A 166 -3.19 -4.51 19.71
CA LYS A 166 -3.01 -5.71 20.55
C LYS A 166 -1.63 -5.78 21.18
N PHE A 167 -0.71 -4.91 20.76
CA PHE A 167 0.63 -4.88 21.32
C PHE A 167 0.54 -4.47 22.78
N GLN A 168 1.23 -5.21 23.65
CA GLN A 168 1.19 -5.08 25.11
C GLN A 168 -0.20 -5.25 25.76
N ASN A 169 -1.09 -6.00 25.11
CA ASN A 169 -2.45 -6.27 25.63
C ASN A 169 -3.29 -5.02 25.98
N GLN A 170 -2.99 -3.86 25.38
CA GLN A 170 -3.69 -2.61 25.69
C GLN A 170 -5.22 -2.72 25.48
N ASN A 171 -5.67 -3.49 24.48
CA ASN A 171 -7.09 -3.69 24.21
C ASN A 171 -7.77 -4.70 25.15
N SER A 172 -7.01 -5.48 25.91
CA SER A 172 -7.51 -6.46 26.88
C SER A 172 -7.42 -5.99 28.32
N ARG A 173 -6.73 -4.88 28.56
CA ARG A 173 -6.65 -4.29 29.92
C ARG A 173 -8.02 -3.70 30.29
N LYS A 174 -8.63 -4.30 31.32
CA LYS A 174 -9.86 -3.78 31.94
C LYS A 174 -9.58 -2.51 32.78
N VAL A 175 -8.35 -2.32 33.16
CA VAL A 175 -7.88 -1.21 34.01
C VAL A 175 -6.90 -0.37 33.19
N ASN A 176 -7.14 0.93 33.08
CA ASN A 176 -6.21 1.84 32.43
C ASN A 176 -5.00 2.13 33.33
N TYR A 177 -3.91 2.63 32.76
CA TYR A 177 -2.66 2.90 33.47
C TYR A 177 -2.83 3.83 34.70
N ARG A 178 -3.75 4.82 34.62
CA ARG A 178 -4.01 5.72 35.76
C ARG A 178 -4.63 5.00 36.94
N ILE A 179 -5.60 4.11 36.65
CA ILE A 179 -6.25 3.28 37.68
C ILE A 179 -5.27 2.25 38.23
N GLU A 180 -4.42 1.64 37.40
CA GLU A 180 -3.36 0.73 37.84
C GLU A 180 -2.39 1.42 38.82
N ARG A 181 -1.91 2.63 38.49
CA ARG A 181 -1.07 3.41 39.40
C ARG A 181 -1.78 3.78 40.71
N LEU A 182 -3.06 4.12 40.63
CA LEU A 182 -3.86 4.41 41.82
C LEU A 182 -3.98 3.17 42.70
N ILE A 183 -4.27 2.00 42.15
CA ILE A 183 -4.32 0.73 42.89
C ILE A 183 -3.00 0.45 43.54
N LEU A 184 -1.87 0.56 42.82
CA LEU A 184 -0.53 0.34 43.34
C LEU A 184 -0.18 1.33 44.45
N SER A 185 -0.59 2.61 44.32
CA SER A 185 -0.34 3.62 45.38
C SER A 185 -1.17 3.33 46.62
N LEU A 186 -2.39 2.83 46.49
CA LEU A 186 -3.24 2.44 47.62
C LEU A 186 -2.69 1.17 48.32
N ASP A 187 -2.22 0.19 47.51
CA ASP A 187 -1.63 -1.04 48.07
C ASP A 187 -0.29 -0.79 48.80
N SER A 188 0.42 0.28 48.49
CA SER A 188 1.67 0.69 49.13
C SER A 188 1.46 1.47 50.44
N LEU A 189 0.24 1.82 50.83
CA LEU A 189 -0.03 2.50 52.10
C LEU A 189 0.17 1.54 53.29
N PRO A 190 0.65 2.06 54.44
CA PRO A 190 0.88 1.26 55.66
C PRO A 190 -0.40 0.57 56.15
N GLU A 191 -1.56 1.25 56.01
CA GLU A 191 -2.86 0.72 56.30
C GLU A 191 -3.50 0.30 54.99
N ARG A 192 -3.40 -0.98 54.64
CA ARG A 192 -4.01 -1.50 53.40
C ARG A 192 -5.53 -1.40 53.50
N PRO A 193 -6.17 -0.64 52.61
CA PRO A 193 -7.63 -0.49 52.63
C PRO A 193 -8.39 -1.76 52.16
N PHE A 194 -7.67 -2.81 51.74
CA PHE A 194 -8.26 -4.07 51.30
C PHE A 194 -7.75 -5.22 52.17
N ASN A 195 -8.65 -5.84 52.90
CA ASN A 195 -8.35 -7.12 53.56
C ASN A 195 -8.22 -8.19 52.45
N THR A 196 -7.12 -8.92 52.52
CA THR A 196 -6.95 -10.16 51.75
C THR A 196 -7.81 -11.28 52.34
#